data_602ef2336a8978d8cfc45dd2c80961bd
#
_entry.id   602ef2336a8978d8cfc45dd2c80961bd
#
_cell.length_a   1.000
_cell.length_b   1.000
_cell.length_c   1.000
_cell.angle_alpha   90.00
_cell.angle_beta   90.00
_cell.angle_gamma   90.00
#
_symmetry.space_group_name_H-M   'P 1'
#
loop_
_entity.id
_entity.type
_entity.pdbx_description
1 polymer ?
#
loop_
_entity_poly.entity_id
_entity_poly.type
_entity_poly.pdbx_seq_one_letter_code
_entity_poly.pdbx_strand_id
1 'polypeptide(L)'
;MFDSLSDRLNDTFDRLRGKGKLTEADITSAMRDIRMALLEADVNFKVVKEFVAKTKERCMTAEVMESLTPAQNVVKIVLDELTEMLGSTESKLVFSNRIPNVIMLVGLQGSGKTTAAVKLAYLLKKQGRSPLLAACDVYRPAAADQLATLGGEIGVPVFRGDGEHPVDIAKGAIQEAVDHLRDVVIVDTAGRLQIDEQMMQEAVDIKKAVKPDQVLMVVDAMTGQDIVNVVSTFAERTDFDGVIISKLDGDARGGGALSVRQVTGKPIKFVSMGEKPDSLAVSYTHLTLPTKISV
;
A
#
# COMPACT_ATOMS: atom_id res chain seq x y z
N MET A 1 -13.12 3.36 7.05
CA MET A 1 -11.74 3.89 6.98
C MET A 1 -11.83 5.37 6.65
N PHE A 2 -11.01 6.23 7.17
CA PHE A 2 -11.06 7.69 7.03
C PHE A 2 -12.32 8.41 7.56
N ASP A 3 -13.21 7.72 8.28
CA ASP A 3 -14.48 8.34 8.70
C ASP A 3 -14.21 9.54 9.63
N SER A 4 -13.36 9.36 10.66
CA SER A 4 -13.01 10.46 11.57
C SER A 4 -12.24 11.60 10.87
N LEU A 5 -11.37 11.27 9.90
CA LEU A 5 -10.67 12.27 9.08
C LEU A 5 -11.68 13.02 8.19
N SER A 6 -12.58 12.29 7.54
CA SER A 6 -13.62 12.85 6.67
C SER A 6 -14.55 13.78 7.44
N ASP A 7 -15.01 13.38 8.63
CA ASP A 7 -15.86 14.20 9.47
C ASP A 7 -15.20 15.52 9.86
N ARG A 8 -13.93 15.48 10.31
CA ARG A 8 -13.18 16.69 10.66
C ARG A 8 -12.88 17.59 9.46
N LEU A 9 -12.60 17.00 8.30
CA LEU A 9 -12.44 17.77 7.06
C LEU A 9 -13.76 18.45 6.67
N ASN A 10 -14.89 17.73 6.75
CA ASN A 10 -16.22 18.28 6.49
C ASN A 10 -16.54 19.44 7.43
N ASP A 11 -16.32 19.30 8.74
CA ASP A 11 -16.52 20.37 9.72
C ASP A 11 -15.70 21.64 9.37
N THR A 12 -14.48 21.44 8.89
CA THR A 12 -13.61 22.56 8.46
C THR A 12 -14.14 23.20 7.18
N PHE A 13 -14.58 22.40 6.22
CA PHE A 13 -15.13 22.86 4.95
C PHE A 13 -16.46 23.61 5.13
N ASP A 14 -17.34 23.13 6.00
CA ASP A 14 -18.62 23.78 6.29
C ASP A 14 -18.43 25.16 6.94
N ARG A 15 -17.43 25.29 7.83
CA ARG A 15 -17.06 26.60 8.38
C ARG A 15 -16.53 27.57 7.32
N LEU A 16 -15.79 27.08 6.30
CA LEU A 16 -15.35 27.91 5.18
C LEU A 16 -16.52 28.32 4.27
N ARG A 17 -17.42 27.37 3.95
CA ARG A 17 -18.59 27.62 3.11
C ARG A 17 -19.55 28.67 3.69
N GLY A 18 -19.65 28.75 5.01
CA GLY A 18 -20.45 29.75 5.70
C GLY A 18 -19.92 31.18 5.56
N LYS A 19 -18.72 31.38 4.97
CA LYS A 19 -18.12 32.71 4.79
C LYS A 19 -18.23 33.17 3.33
N GLY A 20 -18.86 34.31 3.09
CA GLY A 20 -19.01 34.84 1.73
C GLY A 20 -17.70 35.30 1.09
N LYS A 21 -16.76 35.81 1.91
CA LYS A 21 -15.36 36.12 1.49
C LYS A 21 -14.41 35.44 2.44
N LEU A 22 -13.30 34.92 1.90
CA LEU A 22 -12.23 34.36 2.69
C LEU A 22 -11.09 35.37 2.85
N THR A 23 -10.51 35.41 4.04
CA THR A 23 -9.28 36.13 4.35
C THR A 23 -8.12 35.17 4.46
N GLU A 24 -6.88 35.66 4.39
CA GLU A 24 -5.69 34.84 4.66
C GLU A 24 -5.72 34.20 6.06
N ALA A 25 -6.31 34.89 7.04
CA ALA A 25 -6.50 34.36 8.39
C ALA A 25 -7.46 33.16 8.40
N ASP A 26 -8.51 33.16 7.59
CA ASP A 26 -9.45 32.05 7.47
C ASP A 26 -8.79 30.82 6.86
N ILE A 27 -8.01 31.01 5.79
CA ILE A 27 -7.23 29.93 5.16
C ILE A 27 -6.20 29.38 6.14
N THR A 28 -5.50 30.24 6.86
CA THR A 28 -4.49 29.81 7.85
C THR A 28 -5.13 29.00 8.98
N SER A 29 -6.33 29.40 9.45
CA SER A 29 -7.09 28.65 10.45
C SER A 29 -7.53 27.28 9.92
N ALA A 30 -8.09 27.23 8.70
CA ALA A 30 -8.50 25.98 8.07
C ALA A 30 -7.32 25.02 7.88
N MET A 31 -6.16 25.51 7.43
CA MET A 31 -4.96 24.70 7.28
C MET A 31 -4.45 24.16 8.63
N ARG A 32 -4.64 24.91 9.72
CA ARG A 32 -4.32 24.40 11.07
C ARG A 32 -5.24 23.26 11.47
N ASP A 33 -6.55 23.37 11.21
CA ASP A 33 -7.53 22.35 11.54
C ASP A 33 -7.29 21.07 10.69
N ILE A 34 -7.03 21.22 9.39
CA ILE A 34 -6.67 20.13 8.49
C ILE A 34 -5.38 19.45 8.95
N ARG A 35 -4.37 20.23 9.37
CA ARG A 35 -3.14 19.68 9.94
C ARG A 35 -3.42 18.80 11.15
N MET A 36 -4.25 19.27 12.07
CA MET A 36 -4.61 18.51 13.27
C MET A 36 -5.38 17.23 12.91
N ALA A 37 -6.32 17.30 11.97
CA ALA A 37 -7.07 16.15 11.50
C ALA A 37 -6.16 15.06 10.90
N LEU A 38 -5.19 15.45 10.07
CA LEU A 38 -4.22 14.53 9.48
C LEU A 38 -3.29 13.90 10.52
N LEU A 39 -2.81 14.68 11.51
CA LEU A 39 -1.97 14.16 12.59
C LEU A 39 -2.74 13.18 13.50
N GLU A 40 -3.99 13.46 13.81
CA GLU A 40 -4.86 12.56 14.58
C GLU A 40 -5.22 11.28 13.80
N ALA A 41 -5.22 11.36 12.47
CA ALA A 41 -5.31 10.20 11.59
C ALA A 41 -4.00 9.41 11.46
N ASP A 42 -2.97 9.72 12.25
CA ASP A 42 -1.63 9.10 12.22
C ASP A 42 -0.84 9.29 10.91
N VAL A 43 -1.14 10.35 10.16
CA VAL A 43 -0.31 10.73 9.00
C VAL A 43 1.06 11.23 9.49
N ASN A 44 2.14 10.81 8.84
CA ASN A 44 3.49 11.20 9.20
C ASN A 44 3.68 12.72 9.23
N PHE A 45 4.32 13.23 10.27
CA PHE A 45 4.50 14.68 10.50
C PHE A 45 5.16 15.42 9.33
N LYS A 46 6.18 14.82 8.68
CA LYS A 46 6.86 15.45 7.53
C LYS A 46 5.88 15.58 6.35
N VAL A 47 5.14 14.51 6.08
CA VAL A 47 4.11 14.47 5.03
C VAL A 47 3.03 15.53 5.28
N VAL A 48 2.53 15.63 6.51
CA VAL A 48 1.53 16.65 6.89
C VAL A 48 2.08 18.07 6.72
N LYS A 49 3.34 18.30 7.10
CA LYS A 49 3.99 19.61 6.97
C LYS A 49 4.09 20.03 5.50
N GLU A 50 4.53 19.15 4.63
CA GLU A 50 4.65 19.40 3.19
C GLU A 50 3.28 19.62 2.55
N PHE A 51 2.31 18.76 2.85
CA PHE A 51 0.93 18.90 2.39
C PHE A 51 0.33 20.26 2.75
N VAL A 52 0.38 20.64 4.03
CA VAL A 52 -0.17 21.90 4.51
C VAL A 52 0.50 23.11 3.87
N ALA A 53 1.83 23.06 3.69
CA ALA A 53 2.58 24.14 3.05
C ALA A 53 2.16 24.31 1.58
N LYS A 54 2.17 23.21 0.80
CA LYS A 54 1.77 23.19 -0.62
C LYS A 54 0.33 23.62 -0.81
N THR A 55 -0.59 23.08 -0.02
CA THR A 55 -2.02 23.39 -0.10
C THR A 55 -2.29 24.85 0.26
N LYS A 56 -1.65 25.37 1.31
CA LYS A 56 -1.79 26.77 1.72
C LYS A 56 -1.33 27.72 0.62
N GLU A 57 -0.18 27.47 0.01
CA GLU A 57 0.35 28.27 -1.10
C GLU A 57 -0.65 28.33 -2.27
N ARG A 58 -1.20 27.18 -2.68
CA ARG A 58 -2.22 27.12 -3.74
C ARG A 58 -3.51 27.85 -3.37
N CYS A 59 -3.95 27.79 -2.12
CA CYS A 59 -5.16 28.46 -1.66
C CYS A 59 -5.00 29.98 -1.55
N MET A 60 -3.78 30.50 -1.43
CA MET A 60 -3.50 31.94 -1.27
C MET A 60 -3.23 32.66 -2.60
N THR A 61 -3.44 32.01 -3.73
CA THR A 61 -3.31 32.68 -5.05
C THR A 61 -4.43 33.69 -5.26
N ALA A 62 -4.14 34.78 -6.00
CA ALA A 62 -5.14 35.80 -6.32
C ALA A 62 -6.36 35.21 -7.04
N GLU A 63 -6.13 34.22 -7.93
CA GLU A 63 -7.21 33.51 -8.64
C GLU A 63 -8.23 32.86 -7.68
N VAL A 64 -7.77 32.30 -6.58
CA VAL A 64 -8.62 31.66 -5.57
C VAL A 64 -9.28 32.70 -4.67
N MET A 65 -8.50 33.67 -4.17
CA MET A 65 -8.96 34.66 -3.20
C MET A 65 -9.98 35.63 -3.77
N GLU A 66 -9.84 35.98 -5.05
CA GLU A 66 -10.71 36.94 -5.76
C GLU A 66 -11.86 36.26 -6.52
N SER A 67 -11.94 34.92 -6.47
CA SER A 67 -13.00 34.18 -7.15
C SER A 67 -14.38 34.42 -6.54
N LEU A 68 -15.43 34.15 -7.32
CA LEU A 68 -16.82 34.21 -6.84
C LEU A 68 -17.15 33.12 -5.81
N THR A 69 -16.38 32.04 -5.79
CA THR A 69 -16.58 30.88 -4.91
C THR A 69 -15.27 30.44 -4.22
N PRO A 70 -14.64 31.31 -3.42
CA PRO A 70 -13.31 31.03 -2.86
C PRO A 70 -13.32 29.81 -1.93
N ALA A 71 -14.38 29.61 -1.14
CA ALA A 71 -14.51 28.46 -0.26
C ALA A 71 -14.55 27.12 -1.04
N GLN A 72 -15.29 27.08 -2.13
CA GLN A 72 -15.35 25.87 -2.98
C GLN A 72 -14.00 25.58 -3.64
N ASN A 73 -13.29 26.61 -4.08
CA ASN A 73 -11.95 26.46 -4.65
C ASN A 73 -10.95 25.92 -3.62
N VAL A 74 -10.97 26.41 -2.38
CA VAL A 74 -10.14 25.88 -1.28
C VAL A 74 -10.46 24.42 -1.01
N VAL A 75 -11.74 24.05 -0.89
CA VAL A 75 -12.16 22.66 -0.69
C VAL A 75 -11.65 21.78 -1.84
N LYS A 76 -11.83 22.22 -3.09
CA LYS A 76 -11.34 21.49 -4.26
C LYS A 76 -9.83 21.28 -4.22
N ILE A 77 -9.04 22.33 -3.91
CA ILE A 77 -7.58 22.25 -3.83
C ILE A 77 -7.18 21.23 -2.76
N VAL A 78 -7.80 21.24 -1.57
CA VAL A 78 -7.51 20.28 -0.51
C VAL A 78 -7.79 18.85 -0.96
N LEU A 79 -8.94 18.62 -1.62
CA LEU A 79 -9.31 17.30 -2.13
C LEU A 79 -8.39 16.82 -3.24
N ASP A 80 -7.99 17.70 -4.16
CA ASP A 80 -7.05 17.39 -5.23
C ASP A 80 -5.69 16.97 -4.64
N GLU A 81 -5.18 17.70 -3.65
CA GLU A 81 -3.92 17.36 -2.96
C GLU A 81 -4.02 16.03 -2.18
N LEU A 82 -5.13 15.77 -1.48
CA LEU A 82 -5.35 14.49 -0.80
C LEU A 82 -5.43 13.32 -1.81
N THR A 83 -6.10 13.54 -2.95
CA THR A 83 -6.18 12.55 -4.04
C THR A 83 -4.81 12.28 -4.63
N GLU A 84 -3.98 13.31 -4.80
CA GLU A 84 -2.59 13.16 -5.27
C GLU A 84 -1.76 12.36 -4.26
N MET A 85 -1.94 12.58 -2.97
CA MET A 85 -1.27 11.79 -1.90
C MET A 85 -1.64 10.31 -1.96
N LEU A 86 -2.90 9.97 -2.18
CA LEU A 86 -3.37 8.58 -2.27
C LEU A 86 -2.99 7.93 -3.61
N GLY A 87 -2.88 8.72 -4.65
CA GLY A 87 -2.62 8.28 -6.00
C GLY A 87 -3.78 8.45 -6.94
N SER A 88 -3.63 9.35 -7.90
CA SER A 88 -4.66 9.70 -8.88
C SER A 88 -4.92 8.63 -9.94
N THR A 89 -4.06 7.60 -10.05
CA THR A 89 -4.13 6.58 -11.10
C THR A 89 -4.03 5.18 -10.55
N GLU A 90 -4.83 4.27 -11.12
CA GLU A 90 -4.75 2.83 -10.84
C GLU A 90 -3.37 2.30 -11.24
N SER A 91 -2.67 1.65 -10.32
CA SER A 91 -1.40 1.00 -10.59
C SER A 91 -1.59 -0.51 -10.65
N LYS A 92 -1.83 -1.02 -11.87
CA LYS A 92 -2.00 -2.45 -12.13
C LYS A 92 -0.70 -3.24 -11.98
N LEU A 93 -0.84 -4.56 -11.82
CA LEU A 93 0.28 -5.46 -12.03
C LEU A 93 0.71 -5.40 -13.50
N VAL A 94 2.01 -5.33 -13.70
CA VAL A 94 2.60 -5.40 -15.04
C VAL A 94 3.07 -6.82 -15.26
N PHE A 95 2.60 -7.45 -16.33
CA PHE A 95 3.03 -8.77 -16.75
C PHE A 95 3.94 -8.64 -17.98
N SER A 96 5.11 -9.25 -17.90
CA SER A 96 6.04 -9.35 -19.03
C SER A 96 5.63 -10.48 -19.98
N ASN A 97 6.31 -10.58 -21.12
CA ASN A 97 6.13 -11.73 -22.03
C ASN A 97 6.84 -13.01 -21.52
N ARG A 98 7.55 -12.93 -20.40
CA ARG A 98 8.20 -14.07 -19.77
C ARG A 98 7.15 -14.94 -19.05
N ILE A 99 7.28 -16.25 -19.17
CA ILE A 99 6.45 -17.22 -18.46
C ILE A 99 7.39 -18.17 -17.69
N PRO A 100 7.21 -18.33 -16.37
CA PRO A 100 6.24 -17.61 -15.51
C PRO A 100 6.67 -16.16 -15.23
N ASN A 101 5.69 -15.29 -15.00
CA ASN A 101 5.94 -14.00 -14.34
C ASN A 101 6.18 -14.22 -12.85
N VAL A 102 7.14 -13.53 -12.28
CA VAL A 102 7.51 -13.69 -10.88
C VAL A 102 7.15 -12.44 -10.08
N ILE A 103 6.34 -12.61 -9.04
CA ILE A 103 5.97 -11.56 -8.09
C ILE A 103 6.58 -11.93 -6.74
N MET A 104 7.44 -11.08 -6.22
CA MET A 104 8.10 -11.29 -4.93
C MET A 104 7.47 -10.40 -3.86
N LEU A 105 7.08 -10.98 -2.73
CA LEU A 105 6.57 -10.23 -1.59
C LEU A 105 7.66 -10.03 -0.54
N VAL A 106 7.84 -8.78 -0.08
CA VAL A 106 8.79 -8.41 0.97
C VAL A 106 8.10 -7.65 2.09
N GLY A 107 8.70 -7.58 3.28
CA GLY A 107 8.15 -6.84 4.42
C GLY A 107 8.47 -7.49 5.76
N LEU A 108 8.12 -6.81 6.86
CA LEU A 108 8.38 -7.29 8.22
C LEU A 108 7.55 -8.54 8.58
N GLN A 109 7.96 -9.22 9.64
CA GLN A 109 7.17 -10.29 10.25
C GLN A 109 5.84 -9.73 10.75
N GLY A 110 4.77 -10.50 10.54
CA GLY A 110 3.42 -10.07 10.95
C GLY A 110 2.76 -9.04 10.02
N SER A 111 3.47 -8.54 8.99
CA SER A 111 2.88 -7.59 8.03
C SER A 111 1.82 -8.22 7.11
N GLY A 112 1.59 -9.53 7.18
CA GLY A 112 0.56 -10.22 6.39
C GLY A 112 1.02 -10.69 5.00
N LYS A 113 2.32 -10.91 4.76
CA LYS A 113 2.86 -11.37 3.47
C LYS A 113 2.21 -12.67 2.99
N THR A 114 2.21 -13.70 3.83
CA THR A 114 1.60 -15.01 3.51
C THR A 114 0.13 -14.88 3.13
N THR A 115 -0.63 -14.10 3.91
CA THR A 115 -2.04 -13.82 3.59
C THR A 115 -2.18 -13.03 2.30
N ALA A 116 -1.32 -12.04 2.07
CA ALA A 116 -1.30 -11.26 0.84
C ALA A 116 -0.94 -12.13 -0.38
N ALA A 117 0.01 -13.07 -0.24
CA ALA A 117 0.36 -14.02 -1.29
C ALA A 117 -0.85 -14.86 -1.71
N VAL A 118 -1.58 -15.41 -0.75
CA VAL A 118 -2.78 -16.23 -0.99
C VAL A 118 -3.89 -15.39 -1.65
N LYS A 119 -4.16 -14.20 -1.15
CA LYS A 119 -5.17 -13.29 -1.72
C LYS A 119 -4.82 -12.87 -3.14
N LEU A 120 -3.55 -12.57 -3.38
CA LEU A 120 -3.06 -12.22 -4.71
C LEU A 120 -3.19 -13.41 -5.68
N ALA A 121 -2.83 -14.62 -5.23
CA ALA A 121 -3.00 -15.84 -6.01
C ALA A 121 -4.49 -16.08 -6.35
N TYR A 122 -5.37 -15.89 -5.39
CA TYR A 122 -6.81 -16.02 -5.60
C TYR A 122 -7.35 -15.01 -6.61
N LEU A 123 -6.93 -13.76 -6.49
CA LEU A 123 -7.30 -12.70 -7.44
C LEU A 123 -6.83 -13.04 -8.86
N LEU A 124 -5.57 -13.46 -9.02
CA LEU A 124 -5.00 -13.83 -10.32
C LEU A 124 -5.69 -15.06 -10.91
N LYS A 125 -6.02 -16.06 -10.09
CA LYS A 125 -6.79 -17.23 -10.51
C LYS A 125 -8.18 -16.84 -11.03
N LYS A 126 -8.87 -15.92 -10.36
CA LYS A 126 -10.15 -15.37 -10.84
C LYS A 126 -10.03 -14.63 -12.18
N GLN A 127 -8.86 -14.06 -12.45
CA GLN A 127 -8.56 -13.41 -13.73
C GLN A 127 -8.11 -14.39 -14.83
N GLY A 128 -8.20 -15.70 -14.58
CA GLY A 128 -7.86 -16.74 -15.55
C GLY A 128 -6.36 -17.09 -15.60
N ARG A 129 -5.55 -16.63 -14.62
CA ARG A 129 -4.15 -17.01 -14.48
C ARG A 129 -3.99 -18.34 -13.75
N SER A 130 -2.82 -18.94 -13.92
CA SER A 130 -2.44 -20.21 -13.27
C SER A 130 -1.29 -19.98 -12.28
N PRO A 131 -1.55 -19.39 -11.08
CA PRO A 131 -0.51 -19.08 -10.12
C PRO A 131 0.06 -20.33 -9.41
N LEU A 132 1.32 -20.23 -8.99
CA LEU A 132 2.02 -21.10 -8.05
C LEU A 132 2.53 -20.25 -6.89
N LEU A 133 2.37 -20.72 -5.66
CA LEU A 133 2.92 -20.09 -4.46
C LEU A 133 4.26 -20.75 -4.12
N ALA A 134 5.28 -19.96 -3.75
CA ALA A 134 6.60 -20.46 -3.31
C ALA A 134 6.81 -20.10 -1.83
N ALA A 135 7.01 -21.12 -0.97
CA ALA A 135 7.17 -20.99 0.48
C ALA A 135 8.63 -20.73 0.84
N CYS A 136 9.10 -19.49 0.72
CA CYS A 136 10.49 -19.11 1.02
C CYS A 136 10.71 -18.62 2.47
N ASP A 137 9.71 -18.68 3.36
CA ASP A 137 9.88 -18.42 4.80
C ASP A 137 10.32 -19.73 5.50
N VAL A 138 11.61 -19.99 5.47
CA VAL A 138 12.21 -21.21 6.07
C VAL A 138 12.47 -21.08 7.58
N TYR A 139 12.38 -19.89 8.14
CA TYR A 139 12.71 -19.62 9.55
C TYR A 139 11.56 -19.88 10.51
N ARG A 140 10.33 -19.91 10.01
CA ARG A 140 9.15 -20.25 10.81
C ARG A 140 8.69 -21.66 10.47
N PRO A 141 8.81 -22.62 11.41
CA PRO A 141 8.54 -24.04 11.12
C PRO A 141 7.15 -24.31 10.52
N ALA A 142 6.15 -23.54 10.88
CA ALA A 142 4.78 -23.69 10.40
C ALA A 142 4.43 -22.81 9.18
N ALA A 143 5.36 -21.98 8.66
CA ALA A 143 5.03 -21.03 7.61
C ALA A 143 4.68 -21.72 6.29
N ALA A 144 5.47 -22.70 5.89
CA ALA A 144 5.22 -23.50 4.68
C ALA A 144 3.92 -24.30 4.78
N ASP A 145 3.62 -24.85 5.96
CA ASP A 145 2.36 -25.58 6.22
C ASP A 145 1.15 -24.63 6.19
N GLN A 146 1.31 -23.45 6.77
CA GLN A 146 0.28 -22.41 6.72
C GLN A 146 -0.02 -21.99 5.28
N LEU A 147 1.03 -21.70 4.49
CA LEU A 147 0.86 -21.31 3.09
C LEU A 147 0.21 -22.44 2.28
N ALA A 148 0.58 -23.71 2.54
CA ALA A 148 0.00 -24.85 1.85
C ALA A 148 -1.46 -25.08 2.20
N THR A 149 -1.84 -24.93 3.46
CA THR A 149 -3.22 -25.02 3.91
C THR A 149 -4.09 -23.95 3.22
N LEU A 150 -3.65 -22.69 3.28
CA LEU A 150 -4.35 -21.57 2.66
C LEU A 150 -4.38 -21.68 1.12
N GLY A 151 -3.28 -22.14 0.51
CA GLY A 151 -3.22 -22.42 -0.92
C GLY A 151 -4.20 -23.51 -1.35
N GLY A 152 -4.32 -24.58 -0.54
CA GLY A 152 -5.27 -25.66 -0.72
C GLY A 152 -6.73 -25.19 -0.69
N GLU A 153 -7.09 -24.29 0.23
CA GLU A 153 -8.43 -23.72 0.35
C GLU A 153 -8.88 -22.97 -0.91
N ILE A 154 -7.94 -22.32 -1.59
CA ILE A 154 -8.21 -21.59 -2.84
C ILE A 154 -7.89 -22.42 -4.11
N GLY A 155 -7.45 -23.67 -3.94
CA GLY A 155 -7.05 -24.56 -5.04
C GLY A 155 -5.88 -24.00 -5.87
N VAL A 156 -4.86 -23.45 -5.20
CA VAL A 156 -3.59 -22.99 -5.78
C VAL A 156 -2.46 -23.86 -5.21
N PRO A 157 -1.61 -24.47 -6.07
CA PRO A 157 -0.50 -25.28 -5.60
C PRO A 157 0.57 -24.43 -4.90
N VAL A 158 1.28 -25.07 -3.96
CA VAL A 158 2.36 -24.47 -3.19
C VAL A 158 3.61 -25.31 -3.36
N PHE A 159 4.67 -24.68 -3.83
CA PHE A 159 6.01 -25.27 -3.89
C PHE A 159 6.73 -24.99 -2.57
N ARG A 160 7.17 -26.04 -1.89
CA ARG A 160 7.88 -25.94 -0.61
C ARG A 160 9.38 -26.13 -0.77
N GLY A 161 9.80 -26.85 -1.83
CA GLY A 161 11.16 -27.29 -2.05
C GLY A 161 11.63 -28.31 -1.01
N ASP A 162 12.74 -28.94 -1.33
CA ASP A 162 13.47 -29.82 -0.40
C ASP A 162 14.67 -29.07 0.19
N GLY A 163 14.79 -27.77 -0.11
CA GLY A 163 15.95 -26.95 0.21
C GLY A 163 15.77 -26.19 1.53
N GLU A 164 16.91 -25.95 2.17
CA GLU A 164 16.98 -25.12 3.37
C GLU A 164 17.20 -23.64 3.04
N HIS A 165 17.53 -23.32 1.79
CA HIS A 165 17.86 -21.96 1.38
C HIS A 165 16.73 -21.31 0.57
N PRO A 166 16.23 -20.14 0.98
CA PRO A 166 15.13 -19.44 0.31
C PRO A 166 15.37 -19.18 -1.18
N VAL A 167 16.63 -18.91 -1.57
CA VAL A 167 17.02 -18.70 -2.97
C VAL A 167 16.79 -19.94 -3.82
N ASP A 168 17.11 -21.13 -3.31
CA ASP A 168 16.98 -22.38 -4.04
C ASP A 168 15.50 -22.78 -4.14
N ILE A 169 14.71 -22.55 -3.09
CA ILE A 169 13.26 -22.73 -3.13
C ILE A 169 12.64 -21.83 -4.19
N ALA A 170 13.03 -20.56 -4.23
CA ALA A 170 12.50 -19.62 -5.22
C ALA A 170 12.84 -20.01 -6.66
N LYS A 171 14.07 -20.50 -6.91
CA LYS A 171 14.47 -21.02 -8.23
C LYS A 171 13.70 -22.31 -8.59
N GLY A 172 13.59 -23.23 -7.62
CA GLY A 172 12.85 -24.47 -7.80
C GLY A 172 11.38 -24.23 -8.12
N ALA A 173 10.75 -23.23 -7.48
CA ALA A 173 9.38 -22.84 -7.77
C ALA A 173 9.20 -22.32 -9.20
N ILE A 174 10.20 -21.61 -9.76
CA ILE A 174 10.15 -21.18 -11.17
C ILE A 174 10.23 -22.40 -12.10
N GLN A 175 11.11 -23.36 -11.82
CA GLN A 175 11.21 -24.58 -12.62
C GLN A 175 9.92 -25.40 -12.53
N GLU A 176 9.37 -25.60 -11.32
CA GLU A 176 8.08 -26.25 -11.10
C GLU A 176 6.94 -25.60 -11.88
N ALA A 177 6.95 -24.25 -11.93
CA ALA A 177 5.96 -23.50 -12.69
C ALA A 177 6.08 -23.75 -14.20
N VAL A 178 7.30 -23.85 -14.74
CA VAL A 178 7.54 -24.19 -16.15
C VAL A 178 7.05 -25.61 -16.44
N ASP A 179 7.43 -26.59 -15.60
CA ASP A 179 7.11 -28.00 -15.81
C ASP A 179 5.60 -28.28 -15.74
N HIS A 180 4.86 -27.48 -14.96
CA HIS A 180 3.41 -27.61 -14.77
C HIS A 180 2.58 -26.51 -15.46
N LEU A 181 3.17 -25.78 -16.42
CA LEU A 181 2.50 -24.74 -17.23
C LEU A 181 1.80 -23.68 -16.38
N ARG A 182 2.45 -23.25 -15.27
CA ARG A 182 1.99 -22.13 -14.47
C ARG A 182 2.56 -20.83 -15.04
N ASP A 183 1.71 -19.80 -15.11
CA ASP A 183 2.09 -18.54 -15.75
C ASP A 183 2.53 -17.46 -14.77
N VAL A 184 2.30 -17.67 -13.46
CA VAL A 184 2.72 -16.76 -12.39
C VAL A 184 3.29 -17.53 -11.20
N VAL A 185 4.42 -17.06 -10.66
CA VAL A 185 4.97 -17.50 -9.38
C VAL A 185 4.92 -16.36 -8.38
N ILE A 186 4.32 -16.59 -7.20
CA ILE A 186 4.29 -15.64 -6.10
C ILE A 186 5.22 -16.16 -5.01
N VAL A 187 6.31 -15.42 -4.76
CA VAL A 187 7.34 -15.77 -3.78
C VAL A 187 7.00 -15.12 -2.44
N ASP A 188 6.60 -15.94 -1.45
CA ASP A 188 6.37 -15.50 -0.07
C ASP A 188 7.69 -15.59 0.71
N THR A 189 8.33 -14.45 0.95
CA THR A 189 9.62 -14.39 1.64
C THR A 189 9.47 -14.34 3.16
N ALA A 190 10.52 -14.71 3.86
CA ALA A 190 10.59 -14.51 5.30
C ALA A 190 10.43 -13.04 5.70
N GLY A 191 9.99 -12.83 6.93
CA GLY A 191 10.02 -11.53 7.57
C GLY A 191 10.58 -11.67 8.97
N ARG A 192 11.31 -10.67 9.45
CA ARG A 192 11.75 -10.57 10.84
C ARG A 192 11.04 -9.43 11.55
N LEU A 193 11.06 -9.45 12.88
CA LEU A 193 10.41 -8.44 13.72
C LEU A 193 11.00 -7.04 13.52
N GLN A 194 12.28 -6.98 13.18
CA GLN A 194 13.01 -5.76 12.92
C GLN A 194 13.77 -5.86 11.60
N ILE A 195 14.05 -4.74 11.00
CA ILE A 195 14.90 -4.66 9.81
C ILE A 195 16.34 -4.95 10.26
N ASP A 196 16.90 -6.05 9.80
CA ASP A 196 18.30 -6.39 10.00
C ASP A 196 19.00 -6.62 8.65
N GLU A 197 20.32 -6.57 8.67
CA GLU A 197 21.15 -6.71 7.47
C GLU A 197 20.98 -8.07 6.81
N GLN A 198 20.83 -9.15 7.59
CA GLN A 198 20.69 -10.50 7.07
C GLN A 198 19.37 -10.67 6.30
N MET A 199 18.25 -10.16 6.84
CA MET A 199 16.96 -10.21 6.16
C MET A 199 17.00 -9.41 4.86
N MET A 200 17.59 -8.22 4.89
CA MET A 200 17.69 -7.39 3.70
C MET A 200 18.56 -8.02 2.63
N GLN A 201 19.69 -8.63 3.04
CA GLN A 201 20.57 -9.34 2.11
C GLN A 201 19.88 -10.55 1.48
N GLU A 202 19.13 -11.34 2.25
CA GLU A 202 18.38 -12.47 1.75
C GLU A 202 17.34 -12.04 0.70
N ALA A 203 16.57 -10.97 0.98
CA ALA A 203 15.63 -10.43 0.02
C ALA A 203 16.31 -9.97 -1.28
N VAL A 204 17.48 -9.34 -1.17
CA VAL A 204 18.31 -8.94 -2.32
C VAL A 204 18.81 -10.15 -3.10
N ASP A 205 19.24 -11.21 -2.41
CA ASP A 205 19.78 -12.42 -3.06
C ASP A 205 18.67 -13.21 -3.78
N ILE A 206 17.48 -13.33 -3.18
CA ILE A 206 16.30 -13.89 -3.86
C ILE A 206 15.99 -13.04 -5.11
N LYS A 207 15.89 -11.70 -4.96
CA LYS A 207 15.62 -10.78 -6.08
C LYS A 207 16.61 -10.97 -7.22
N LYS A 208 17.91 -11.03 -6.92
CA LYS A 208 18.96 -11.26 -7.94
C LYS A 208 18.83 -12.61 -8.64
N ALA A 209 18.48 -13.65 -7.88
CA ALA A 209 18.41 -15.02 -8.37
C ALA A 209 17.22 -15.25 -9.29
N VAL A 210 16.03 -14.74 -8.94
CA VAL A 210 14.79 -15.01 -9.69
C VAL A 210 14.41 -13.88 -10.64
N LYS A 211 15.02 -12.68 -10.50
CA LYS A 211 14.74 -11.50 -11.30
C LYS A 211 13.24 -11.27 -11.44
N PRO A 212 12.55 -10.96 -10.33
CA PRO A 212 11.10 -10.84 -10.34
C PRO A 212 10.65 -9.73 -11.30
N ASP A 213 9.51 -9.93 -11.94
CA ASP A 213 8.83 -8.92 -12.75
C ASP A 213 8.28 -7.80 -11.88
N GLN A 214 7.93 -8.14 -10.63
CA GLN A 214 7.54 -7.16 -9.62
C GLN A 214 7.97 -7.59 -8.21
N VAL A 215 8.42 -6.61 -7.44
CA VAL A 215 8.61 -6.71 -5.99
C VAL A 215 7.53 -5.87 -5.31
N LEU A 216 6.71 -6.49 -4.49
CA LEU A 216 5.65 -5.82 -3.74
C LEU A 216 5.96 -5.84 -2.25
N MET A 217 5.99 -4.66 -1.66
CA MET A 217 6.16 -4.54 -0.22
C MET A 217 4.81 -4.66 0.48
N VAL A 218 4.73 -5.57 1.46
CA VAL A 218 3.53 -5.73 2.30
C VAL A 218 3.75 -5.01 3.62
N VAL A 219 2.87 -4.07 3.93
CA VAL A 219 2.91 -3.27 5.15
C VAL A 219 1.60 -3.39 5.91
N ASP A 220 1.70 -3.40 7.23
CA ASP A 220 0.55 -3.44 8.13
C ASP A 220 0.05 -2.01 8.37
N ALA A 221 -1.21 -1.73 8.06
CA ALA A 221 -1.82 -0.43 8.29
C ALA A 221 -1.77 -0.01 9.76
N MET A 222 -1.79 -0.98 10.68
CA MET A 222 -1.77 -0.72 12.13
C MET A 222 -0.40 -0.29 12.66
N THR A 223 0.65 -0.31 11.84
CA THR A 223 2.00 0.15 12.24
C THR A 223 2.04 1.66 12.54
N GLY A 224 1.04 2.42 12.08
CA GLY A 224 0.96 3.86 12.33
C GLY A 224 2.12 4.63 11.68
N GLN A 225 2.68 5.62 12.38
CA GLN A 225 3.74 6.48 11.83
C GLN A 225 5.06 5.75 11.54
N ASP A 226 5.33 4.61 12.20
CA ASP A 226 6.56 3.83 11.99
C ASP A 226 6.62 3.18 10.61
N ILE A 227 5.48 3.06 9.93
CA ILE A 227 5.40 2.55 8.55
C ILE A 227 6.36 3.30 7.61
N VAL A 228 6.56 4.60 7.83
CA VAL A 228 7.43 5.45 7.01
C VAL A 228 8.88 5.01 7.08
N ASN A 229 9.39 4.73 8.30
CA ASN A 229 10.77 4.28 8.49
C ASN A 229 10.98 2.91 7.83
N VAL A 230 10.01 2.01 7.99
CA VAL A 230 10.05 0.67 7.41
C VAL A 230 10.09 0.72 5.88
N VAL A 231 9.15 1.45 5.26
CA VAL A 231 9.08 1.51 3.80
C VAL A 231 10.26 2.24 3.17
N SER A 232 10.80 3.28 3.83
CA SER A 232 11.98 3.99 3.34
C SER A 232 13.20 3.07 3.28
N THR A 233 13.47 2.33 4.36
CA THR A 233 14.59 1.39 4.41
C THR A 233 14.48 0.29 3.37
N PHE A 234 13.28 -0.27 3.18
CA PHE A 234 13.05 -1.27 2.13
C PHE A 234 13.21 -0.66 0.72
N ALA A 235 12.76 0.58 0.51
CA ALA A 235 12.89 1.25 -0.79
C ALA A 235 14.35 1.40 -1.20
N GLU A 236 15.22 1.78 -0.26
CA GLU A 236 16.66 1.95 -0.52
C GLU A 236 17.36 0.64 -0.87
N ARG A 237 16.95 -0.48 -0.26
CA ARG A 237 17.67 -1.77 -0.36
C ARG A 237 17.09 -2.71 -1.42
N THR A 238 15.77 -2.78 -1.53
CA THR A 238 15.10 -3.75 -2.41
C THR A 238 14.52 -3.12 -3.66
N ASP A 239 14.38 -1.78 -3.68
CA ASP A 239 13.75 -1.04 -4.79
C ASP A 239 12.48 -1.76 -5.27
N PHE A 240 11.47 -1.81 -4.41
CA PHE A 240 10.20 -2.44 -4.71
C PHE A 240 9.35 -1.59 -5.67
N ASP A 241 8.42 -2.23 -6.38
CA ASP A 241 7.63 -1.60 -7.46
C ASP A 241 6.27 -1.08 -7.00
N GLY A 242 5.83 -1.49 -5.82
CA GLY A 242 4.54 -1.09 -5.27
C GLY A 242 4.30 -1.67 -3.90
N VAL A 243 3.20 -1.23 -3.28
CA VAL A 243 2.86 -1.58 -1.90
C VAL A 243 1.50 -2.27 -1.84
N ILE A 244 1.41 -3.28 -0.98
CA ILE A 244 0.16 -3.87 -0.50
C ILE A 244 -0.03 -3.43 0.94
N ILE A 245 -1.13 -2.74 1.25
CA ILE A 245 -1.48 -2.39 2.61
C ILE A 245 -2.40 -3.48 3.17
N SER A 246 -1.96 -4.13 4.22
CA SER A 246 -2.70 -5.19 4.91
C SER A 246 -3.42 -4.67 6.15
N LYS A 247 -4.38 -5.43 6.65
CA LYS A 247 -5.13 -5.19 7.90
C LYS A 247 -5.80 -3.81 7.96
N LEU A 248 -6.23 -3.31 6.82
CA LEU A 248 -6.82 -1.98 6.71
C LEU A 248 -8.17 -1.87 7.43
N ASP A 249 -8.83 -3.00 7.65
CA ASP A 249 -10.05 -3.13 8.47
C ASP A 249 -9.83 -2.89 9.96
N GLY A 250 -8.60 -3.13 10.46
CA GLY A 250 -8.19 -2.84 11.83
C GLY A 250 -7.72 -1.39 12.05
N ASP A 251 -7.46 -0.63 10.98
CA ASP A 251 -7.02 0.76 11.06
C ASP A 251 -8.17 1.73 10.76
N ALA A 252 -8.78 2.24 11.83
CA ALA A 252 -9.83 3.25 11.71
C ALA A 252 -9.30 4.62 11.20
N ARG A 253 -7.98 4.85 11.23
CA ARG A 253 -7.36 6.15 10.97
C ARG A 253 -6.87 6.31 9.53
N GLY A 254 -6.27 5.26 8.94
CA GLY A 254 -5.82 5.21 7.55
C GLY A 254 -4.59 6.05 7.21
N GLY A 255 -3.99 6.73 8.17
CA GLY A 255 -2.89 7.68 7.93
C GLY A 255 -1.60 7.04 7.44
N GLY A 256 -1.36 5.79 7.79
CA GLY A 256 -0.24 5.02 7.26
C GLY A 256 -0.26 4.92 5.73
N ALA A 257 -1.45 4.67 5.15
CA ALA A 257 -1.63 4.61 3.69
C ALA A 257 -1.27 5.94 3.00
N LEU A 258 -1.72 7.07 3.57
CA LEU A 258 -1.41 8.41 3.06
C LEU A 258 0.10 8.69 3.07
N SER A 259 0.82 8.19 4.08
CA SER A 259 2.24 8.44 4.25
C SER A 259 3.12 7.62 3.32
N VAL A 260 2.76 6.36 3.05
CA VAL A 260 3.59 5.41 2.29
C VAL A 260 3.96 5.92 0.91
N ARG A 261 2.98 6.35 0.15
CA ARG A 261 3.20 6.83 -1.22
C ARG A 261 4.03 8.11 -1.25
N GLN A 262 3.72 9.06 -0.38
CA GLN A 262 4.41 10.35 -0.34
C GLN A 262 5.90 10.19 -0.01
N VAL A 263 6.23 9.25 0.87
CA VAL A 263 7.61 9.02 1.30
C VAL A 263 8.42 8.21 0.28
N THR A 264 7.81 7.22 -0.34
CA THR A 264 8.53 6.29 -1.24
C THR A 264 8.42 6.63 -2.72
N GLY A 265 7.45 7.44 -3.11
CA GLY A 265 7.08 7.65 -4.52
C GLY A 265 6.48 6.41 -5.19
N LYS A 266 6.34 5.28 -4.45
CA LYS A 266 5.84 4.01 -5.00
C LYS A 266 4.33 3.92 -4.86
N PRO A 267 3.63 3.37 -5.86
CA PRO A 267 2.17 3.28 -5.83
C PRO A 267 1.69 2.24 -4.82
N ILE A 268 0.57 2.51 -4.17
CA ILE A 268 -0.20 1.50 -3.47
C ILE A 268 -0.97 0.72 -4.54
N LYS A 269 -0.64 -0.56 -4.74
CA LYS A 269 -1.31 -1.40 -5.75
C LYS A 269 -2.56 -2.07 -5.21
N PHE A 270 -2.47 -2.57 -3.98
CA PHE A 270 -3.57 -3.29 -3.35
C PHE A 270 -3.75 -2.88 -1.89
N VAL A 271 -4.98 -3.04 -1.44
CA VAL A 271 -5.38 -2.96 -0.03
C VAL A 271 -6.09 -4.25 0.36
N SER A 272 -5.80 -4.75 1.56
CA SER A 272 -6.38 -5.96 2.10
C SER A 272 -7.23 -5.64 3.31
N MET A 273 -8.50 -6.03 3.26
CA MET A 273 -9.49 -5.82 4.31
C MET A 273 -10.05 -7.16 4.78
N GLY A 274 -9.86 -7.49 6.07
CA GLY A 274 -10.31 -8.77 6.63
C GLY A 274 -9.45 -9.96 6.21
N GLU A 275 -9.89 -11.16 6.58
CA GLU A 275 -9.11 -12.40 6.42
C GLU A 275 -9.48 -13.22 5.16
N LYS A 276 -10.64 -12.97 4.56
CA LYS A 276 -11.14 -13.76 3.43
C LYS A 276 -10.24 -13.63 2.20
N PRO A 277 -10.06 -14.69 1.40
CA PRO A 277 -9.23 -14.65 0.18
C PRO A 277 -9.66 -13.61 -0.86
N ASP A 278 -10.95 -13.27 -0.91
CA ASP A 278 -11.52 -12.30 -1.83
C ASP A 278 -11.46 -10.85 -1.36
N SER A 279 -10.87 -10.60 -0.17
CA SER A 279 -10.79 -9.27 0.43
C SER A 279 -9.53 -8.47 0.03
N LEU A 280 -8.90 -8.80 -1.09
CA LEU A 280 -7.85 -7.98 -1.71
C LEU A 280 -8.48 -7.11 -2.79
N ALA A 281 -8.34 -5.81 -2.64
CA ALA A 281 -8.91 -4.85 -3.56
C ALA A 281 -7.82 -3.98 -4.21
N VAL A 282 -8.07 -3.54 -5.44
CA VAL A 282 -7.21 -2.56 -6.10
C VAL A 282 -7.36 -1.21 -5.40
N SER A 283 -6.24 -0.59 -5.08
CA SER A 283 -6.16 0.61 -4.23
C SER A 283 -7.10 1.74 -4.67
N TYR A 284 -7.19 2.02 -5.97
CA TYR A 284 -7.98 3.12 -6.51
C TYR A 284 -9.47 3.06 -6.17
N THR A 285 -10.05 1.86 -6.08
CA THR A 285 -11.48 1.69 -5.82
C THR A 285 -11.88 1.80 -4.35
N HIS A 286 -10.92 1.68 -3.42
CA HIS A 286 -11.18 1.61 -1.99
C HIS A 286 -10.53 2.73 -1.16
N LEU A 287 -9.52 3.42 -1.70
CA LEU A 287 -8.90 4.58 -1.05
C LEU A 287 -9.53 5.92 -1.47
N THR A 288 -10.64 5.91 -2.17
CA THR A 288 -11.37 7.15 -2.42
C THR A 288 -11.90 7.68 -1.09
N LEU A 289 -11.52 8.89 -0.75
CA LEU A 289 -12.21 9.66 0.29
C LEU A 289 -13.71 9.63 -0.05
N PRO A 290 -14.60 9.36 0.91
CA PRO A 290 -16.02 9.28 0.61
C PRO A 290 -16.47 10.57 -0.08
N THR A 291 -16.86 10.45 -1.35
CA THR A 291 -17.33 11.54 -2.22
C THR A 291 -18.70 12.10 -1.80
N LYS A 292 -19.10 11.94 -0.55
CA LYS A 292 -20.21 12.66 0.05
C LYS A 292 -19.91 14.13 0.34
N ILE A 293 -18.76 14.62 -0.08
CA ILE A 293 -18.50 16.06 -0.13
C ILE A 293 -19.22 16.57 -1.40
N SER A 294 -20.52 16.83 -1.29
CA SER A 294 -21.27 17.50 -2.35
C SER A 294 -20.61 18.86 -2.62
N VAL A 295 -20.14 19.05 -3.83
CA VAL A 295 -19.68 20.35 -4.34
C VAL A 295 -20.84 21.33 -4.39
#